data_1333798011a264ef4422dfeb56ccf2c9
#
_entry.id   1333798011a264ef4422dfeb56ccf2c9
#
_cell.length_a   1.000
_cell.length_b   1.000
_cell.length_c   1.000
_cell.angle_alpha   90.00
_cell.angle_beta   90.00
_cell.angle_gamma   90.00
#
_symmetry.space_group_name_H-M   'P 1'
#
loop_
_entity.id
_entity.type
_entity.pdbx_description
1 polymer ?
#
loop_
_entity_poly.entity_id
_entity_poly.type
_entity_poly.pdbx_seq_one_letter_code
_entity_poly.pdbx_strand_id
1 'polypeptide(L)'
;PTEQGFVPEEVFLERLPEIAANAILDACMAQDPMSRVACETAACTGFVLVTGEITTKAQLDIPSIVRQTVNEIGYNDAKTGFDGNTCAVMVALDQQSADIAMGVDKALEAKEGELTDDLDTGAGDQGMMFGYATNETPELMPYPISLAHKMALQLTKVRKDGTLSYLRPDGKTQVSVEYDENGAPKRLEAVVLSTQHDDDVTQEQIHEDIKKYVFDPILPAELIDDETKFFINPTGRFVIGGPHGDAGLTGRNI
;
A
#
# COMPACT_ATOMS: atom_id res chain seq x y z
N PRO A 1 22.54 1.21 7.01
CA PRO A 1 22.92 0.25 8.05
C PRO A 1 23.21 0.99 9.33
N THR A 2 22.65 0.54 10.43
CA THR A 2 23.11 0.98 11.75
C THR A 2 24.53 0.45 11.94
N GLU A 3 25.30 1.01 12.88
CA GLU A 3 26.65 0.50 13.22
C GLU A 3 26.68 -0.99 13.57
N GLN A 4 25.51 -1.60 13.76
CA GLN A 4 25.33 -3.02 14.10
C GLN A 4 24.81 -3.86 12.91
N GLY A 5 24.66 -3.29 11.70
CA GLY A 5 24.20 -4.02 10.53
C GLY A 5 22.70 -4.35 10.49
N PHE A 6 21.85 -3.73 11.31
CA PHE A 6 20.41 -3.91 11.29
C PHE A 6 19.75 -3.04 10.23
N VAL A 7 18.84 -3.63 9.47
CA VAL A 7 18.03 -2.95 8.45
C VAL A 7 16.56 -3.16 8.81
N PRO A 8 15.89 -2.15 9.36
CA PRO A 8 14.45 -2.18 9.60
C PRO A 8 13.69 -1.76 8.35
N GLU A 9 12.64 -2.50 8.00
CA GLU A 9 11.71 -2.18 6.93
C GLU A 9 10.28 -2.35 7.40
N GLU A 10 9.43 -1.40 7.09
CA GLU A 10 8.03 -1.33 7.53
C GLU A 10 7.08 -1.28 6.34
N VAL A 11 5.98 -2.03 6.42
CA VAL A 11 4.92 -2.09 5.41
C VAL A 11 3.58 -1.84 6.09
N PHE A 12 2.86 -0.86 5.58
CA PHE A 12 1.49 -0.56 5.96
C PHE A 12 0.51 -1.31 5.05
N LEU A 13 -0.47 -1.96 5.63
CA LEU A 13 -1.51 -2.69 4.90
C LEU A 13 -2.60 -1.77 4.35
N GLU A 14 -2.95 -0.75 5.13
CA GLU A 14 -4.02 0.16 4.80
C GLU A 14 -3.47 1.36 4.02
N ARG A 15 -3.73 1.35 2.70
CA ARG A 15 -3.40 2.42 1.76
C ARG A 15 -4.63 2.76 0.94
N LEU A 16 -5.76 2.95 1.61
CA LEU A 16 -7.03 3.22 0.95
C LEU A 16 -6.96 4.36 -0.08
N PRO A 17 -6.30 5.51 0.22
CA PRO A 17 -6.18 6.58 -0.77
C PRO A 17 -5.49 6.13 -2.06
N GLU A 18 -4.33 5.47 -1.97
CA GLU A 18 -3.59 4.99 -3.14
C GLU A 18 -4.37 3.93 -3.91
N ILE A 19 -5.02 3.00 -3.21
CA ILE A 19 -5.81 1.94 -3.85
C ILE A 19 -7.01 2.55 -4.58
N ALA A 20 -7.66 3.57 -4.00
CA ALA A 20 -8.78 4.26 -4.63
C ALA A 20 -8.34 5.07 -5.87
N ALA A 21 -7.20 5.78 -5.79
CA ALA A 21 -6.63 6.49 -6.93
C ALA A 21 -6.24 5.53 -8.07
N ASN A 22 -5.60 4.40 -7.74
CA ASN A 22 -5.25 3.36 -8.71
C ASN A 22 -6.48 2.71 -9.34
N ALA A 23 -7.55 2.46 -8.59
CA ALA A 23 -8.78 1.91 -9.14
C ALA A 23 -9.43 2.85 -10.18
N ILE A 24 -9.33 4.16 -9.96
CA ILE A 24 -9.78 5.17 -10.94
C ILE A 24 -8.87 5.15 -12.18
N LEU A 25 -7.55 5.09 -12.01
CA LEU A 25 -6.59 4.95 -13.10
C LEU A 25 -6.88 3.71 -13.94
N ASP A 26 -7.04 2.55 -13.31
CA ASP A 26 -7.34 1.28 -13.97
C ASP A 26 -8.64 1.37 -14.78
N ALA A 27 -9.68 2.00 -14.23
CA ALA A 27 -10.95 2.19 -14.90
C ALA A 27 -10.85 3.15 -16.12
N CYS A 28 -9.97 4.15 -16.05
CA CYS A 28 -9.63 5.00 -17.20
C CYS A 28 -8.94 4.18 -18.29
N MET A 29 -7.85 3.51 -17.93
CA MET A 29 -7.00 2.76 -18.87
C MET A 29 -7.74 1.60 -19.54
N ALA A 30 -8.69 0.97 -18.86
CA ALA A 30 -9.51 -0.09 -19.41
C ALA A 30 -10.40 0.37 -20.56
N GLN A 31 -10.83 1.65 -20.59
CA GLN A 31 -11.70 2.20 -21.63
C GLN A 31 -10.94 3.08 -22.63
N ASP A 32 -9.89 3.75 -22.18
CA ASP A 32 -9.08 4.65 -23.00
C ASP A 32 -7.60 4.51 -22.59
N PRO A 33 -6.82 3.65 -23.27
CA PRO A 33 -5.39 3.46 -22.97
C PRO A 33 -4.52 4.70 -23.11
N MET A 34 -5.03 5.76 -23.76
CA MET A 34 -4.34 7.04 -23.90
C MET A 34 -4.74 8.06 -22.84
N SER A 35 -5.47 7.64 -21.80
CA SER A 35 -5.84 8.52 -20.69
C SER A 35 -4.61 9.09 -19.99
N ARG A 36 -4.71 10.37 -19.62
CA ARG A 36 -3.75 11.01 -18.71
C ARG A 36 -4.46 11.25 -17.38
N VAL A 37 -3.92 10.66 -16.32
CA VAL A 37 -4.58 10.58 -15.03
C VAL A 37 -3.62 11.06 -13.95
N ALA A 38 -3.87 12.25 -13.42
CA ALA A 38 -3.27 12.79 -12.21
C ALA A 38 -4.38 12.85 -11.16
N CYS A 39 -4.64 11.71 -10.54
CA CYS A 39 -5.75 11.54 -9.59
C CYS A 39 -5.20 11.30 -8.19
N GLU A 40 -5.57 12.19 -7.28
CA GLU A 40 -5.22 12.13 -5.88
C GLU A 40 -6.46 11.86 -5.04
N THR A 41 -6.30 11.13 -3.95
CA THR A 41 -7.37 10.89 -3.00
C THR A 41 -6.97 11.20 -1.57
N ALA A 42 -7.95 11.58 -0.77
CA ALA A 42 -7.84 11.73 0.66
C ALA A 42 -9.00 11.02 1.35
N ALA A 43 -8.73 10.33 2.45
CA ALA A 43 -9.73 9.64 3.23
C ALA A 43 -9.64 10.02 4.70
N CYS A 44 -10.78 10.20 5.34
CA CYS A 44 -10.92 10.35 6.79
C CYS A 44 -12.27 9.79 7.22
N THR A 45 -12.59 9.87 8.52
CA THR A 45 -13.85 9.32 9.05
C THR A 45 -15.07 9.66 8.20
N GLY A 46 -15.66 8.64 7.57
CA GLY A 46 -16.90 8.74 6.80
C GLY A 46 -16.81 9.49 5.46
N PHE A 47 -15.59 9.82 4.99
CA PHE A 47 -15.41 10.69 3.82
C PHE A 47 -14.23 10.27 2.95
N VAL A 48 -14.41 10.32 1.61
CA VAL A 48 -13.35 10.22 0.62
C VAL A 48 -13.44 11.40 -0.34
N LEU A 49 -12.35 12.13 -0.51
CA LEU A 49 -12.17 13.16 -1.52
C LEU A 49 -11.35 12.58 -2.67
N VAL A 50 -11.82 12.78 -3.89
CA VAL A 50 -11.09 12.54 -5.15
C VAL A 50 -10.84 13.88 -5.82
N THR A 51 -9.58 14.19 -6.11
CA THR A 51 -9.18 15.48 -6.69
C THR A 51 -8.08 15.26 -7.74
N GLY A 52 -7.83 16.28 -8.55
CA GLY A 52 -6.78 16.24 -9.57
C GLY A 52 -7.28 16.54 -10.98
N GLU A 53 -6.50 16.13 -11.97
CA GLU A 53 -6.80 16.39 -13.39
C GLU A 53 -6.78 15.08 -14.17
N ILE A 54 -7.84 14.84 -14.93
CA ILE A 54 -7.99 13.67 -15.81
C ILE A 54 -8.38 14.11 -17.22
N THR A 55 -7.60 13.67 -18.20
CA THR A 55 -7.94 13.81 -19.61
C THR A 55 -8.17 12.42 -20.19
N THR A 56 -9.43 12.07 -20.45
CA THR A 56 -9.83 10.73 -20.92
C THR A 56 -11.12 10.80 -21.75
N LYS A 57 -11.33 9.80 -22.60
CA LYS A 57 -12.60 9.52 -23.28
C LYS A 57 -13.48 8.54 -22.50
N ALA A 58 -12.94 7.94 -21.42
CA ALA A 58 -13.67 6.99 -20.59
C ALA A 58 -14.86 7.66 -19.90
N GLN A 59 -15.94 6.89 -19.72
CA GLN A 59 -17.12 7.29 -18.98
C GLN A 59 -17.09 6.56 -17.62
N LEU A 60 -16.85 7.29 -16.55
CA LEU A 60 -16.60 6.72 -15.21
C LEU A 60 -17.67 7.18 -14.20
N ASP A 61 -18.16 6.23 -13.42
CA ASP A 61 -18.88 6.50 -12.17
C ASP A 61 -17.88 6.41 -11.01
N ILE A 62 -17.14 7.50 -10.79
CA ILE A 62 -16.08 7.57 -9.78
C ILE A 62 -16.59 7.26 -8.37
N PRO A 63 -17.75 7.79 -7.91
CA PRO A 63 -18.28 7.40 -6.60
C PRO A 63 -18.50 5.89 -6.45
N SER A 64 -18.99 5.21 -7.48
CA SER A 64 -19.20 3.76 -7.45
C SER A 64 -17.87 3.00 -7.41
N ILE A 65 -16.86 3.42 -8.17
CA ILE A 65 -15.51 2.84 -8.16
C ILE A 65 -14.92 2.95 -6.76
N VAL A 66 -14.93 4.14 -6.15
CA VAL A 66 -14.41 4.37 -4.80
C VAL A 66 -15.12 3.49 -3.77
N ARG A 67 -16.46 3.44 -3.78
CA ARG A 67 -17.25 2.61 -2.85
C ARG A 67 -16.93 1.12 -2.97
N GLN A 68 -16.84 0.64 -4.21
CA GLN A 68 -16.46 -0.75 -4.48
C GLN A 68 -15.07 -1.04 -3.91
N THR A 69 -14.09 -0.19 -4.17
CA THR A 69 -12.73 -0.32 -3.67
C THR A 69 -12.67 -0.36 -2.14
N VAL A 70 -13.37 0.56 -1.48
CA VAL A 70 -13.46 0.61 0.00
C VAL A 70 -14.04 -0.69 0.56
N ASN A 71 -15.10 -1.21 -0.06
CA ASN A 71 -15.71 -2.48 0.34
C ASN A 71 -14.78 -3.68 0.10
N GLU A 72 -14.03 -3.71 -1.02
CA GLU A 72 -13.08 -4.77 -1.36
C GLU A 72 -11.86 -4.79 -0.42
N ILE A 73 -11.42 -3.64 0.08
CA ILE A 73 -10.42 -3.54 1.15
C ILE A 73 -10.93 -4.21 2.42
N GLY A 74 -12.23 -4.06 2.73
CA GLY A 74 -12.89 -4.67 3.87
C GLY A 74 -13.57 -3.68 4.82
N TYR A 75 -13.68 -2.41 4.43
CA TYR A 75 -14.47 -1.41 5.14
C TYR A 75 -15.92 -1.43 4.64
N ASN A 76 -16.67 -2.42 5.07
CA ASN A 76 -18.04 -2.71 4.64
C ASN A 76 -19.04 -2.85 5.79
N ASP A 77 -18.66 -2.43 6.99
CA ASP A 77 -19.50 -2.43 8.19
C ASP A 77 -19.31 -1.10 8.95
N ALA A 78 -20.40 -0.38 9.14
CA ALA A 78 -20.42 0.89 9.89
C ALA A 78 -19.88 0.78 11.33
N LYS A 79 -19.87 -0.43 11.92
CA LYS A 79 -19.30 -0.67 13.26
C LYS A 79 -17.79 -0.40 13.32
N THR A 80 -17.09 -0.50 12.18
CA THR A 80 -15.65 -0.18 12.11
C THR A 80 -15.38 1.31 12.03
N GLY A 81 -16.42 2.16 12.00
CA GLY A 81 -16.31 3.62 11.89
C GLY A 81 -16.09 4.13 10.47
N PHE A 82 -15.91 3.24 9.49
CA PHE A 82 -15.81 3.55 8.06
C PHE A 82 -16.48 2.46 7.23
N ASP A 83 -17.33 2.88 6.28
CA ASP A 83 -18.14 1.94 5.49
C ASP A 83 -18.32 2.47 4.07
N GLY A 84 -17.83 1.73 3.08
CA GLY A 84 -17.92 2.07 1.66
C GLY A 84 -19.35 2.25 1.15
N ASN A 85 -20.35 1.61 1.79
CA ASN A 85 -21.75 1.76 1.39
C ASN A 85 -22.34 3.12 1.81
N THR A 86 -21.83 3.73 2.88
CA THR A 86 -22.41 4.91 3.52
C THR A 86 -21.48 6.13 3.57
N CYS A 87 -20.17 5.98 3.32
CA CYS A 87 -19.24 7.11 3.32
C CYS A 87 -19.63 8.16 2.27
N ALA A 88 -19.35 9.42 2.54
CA ALA A 88 -19.44 10.47 1.54
C ALA A 88 -18.28 10.35 0.54
N VAL A 89 -18.58 10.50 -0.76
CA VAL A 89 -17.57 10.59 -1.80
C VAL A 89 -17.74 11.93 -2.50
N MET A 90 -16.73 12.78 -2.40
CA MET A 90 -16.68 14.06 -3.11
C MET A 90 -15.68 13.96 -4.25
N VAL A 91 -16.09 14.42 -5.43
CA VAL A 91 -15.26 14.42 -6.64
C VAL A 91 -15.03 15.85 -7.06
N ALA A 92 -13.76 16.25 -7.13
CA ALA A 92 -13.29 17.56 -7.56
C ALA A 92 -12.18 17.35 -8.61
N LEU A 93 -12.57 16.78 -9.74
CA LEU A 93 -11.69 16.50 -10.87
C LEU A 93 -11.93 17.50 -11.99
N ASP A 94 -10.85 17.94 -12.62
CA ASP A 94 -10.87 18.84 -13.76
C ASP A 94 -10.10 18.24 -14.94
N GLN A 95 -10.13 18.90 -16.09
CA GLN A 95 -9.27 18.56 -17.21
C GLN A 95 -7.91 19.23 -17.04
N GLN A 96 -6.85 18.54 -17.48
CA GLN A 96 -5.51 19.12 -17.49
C GLN A 96 -5.48 20.42 -18.33
N SER A 97 -4.82 21.46 -17.83
CA SER A 97 -4.70 22.72 -18.56
C SER A 97 -3.99 22.51 -19.89
N ALA A 98 -4.42 23.29 -20.91
CA ALA A 98 -3.80 23.23 -22.24
C ALA A 98 -2.31 23.62 -22.21
N ASP A 99 -1.90 24.49 -21.29
CA ASP A 99 -0.51 24.91 -21.14
C ASP A 99 0.39 23.78 -20.62
N ILE A 100 -0.09 23.00 -19.66
CA ILE A 100 0.59 21.82 -19.15
C ILE A 100 0.63 20.73 -20.25
N ALA A 101 -0.50 20.50 -20.93
CA ALA A 101 -0.60 19.52 -22.01
C ALA A 101 0.44 19.77 -23.11
N MET A 102 0.67 21.01 -23.52
CA MET A 102 1.72 21.34 -24.48
C MET A 102 3.13 20.89 -24.04
N GLY A 103 3.38 20.85 -22.73
CA GLY A 103 4.67 20.40 -22.18
C GLY A 103 4.85 18.88 -22.20
N VAL A 104 3.76 18.13 -22.01
CA VAL A 104 3.81 16.69 -21.74
C VAL A 104 3.27 15.81 -22.87
N ASP A 105 2.53 16.35 -23.85
CA ASP A 105 1.93 15.59 -24.94
C ASP A 105 2.95 15.02 -25.93
N LYS A 106 4.04 15.71 -26.13
CA LYS A 106 5.13 15.27 -27.02
C LYS A 106 6.48 15.41 -26.32
N ALA A 107 7.32 14.42 -26.47
CA ALA A 107 8.73 14.48 -26.08
C ALA A 107 9.44 15.62 -26.86
N LEU A 108 10.46 16.25 -26.27
CA LEU A 108 11.22 17.33 -26.90
C LEU A 108 11.82 16.87 -28.23
N GLU A 109 12.38 15.67 -28.26
CA GLU A 109 13.01 15.04 -29.42
C GLU A 109 11.99 14.84 -30.56
N ALA A 110 10.73 14.52 -30.22
CA ALA A 110 9.66 14.40 -31.20
C ALA A 110 9.21 15.76 -31.75
N LYS A 111 9.30 16.83 -30.94
CA LYS A 111 9.03 18.22 -31.38
C LYS A 111 10.12 18.74 -32.32
N GLU A 112 11.35 18.31 -32.11
CA GLU A 112 12.53 18.67 -32.92
C GLU A 112 12.67 17.78 -34.17
N GLY A 113 11.80 16.76 -34.33
CA GLY A 113 11.78 15.88 -35.49
C GLY A 113 12.82 14.76 -35.48
N GLU A 114 13.39 14.49 -34.31
CA GLU A 114 14.40 13.44 -34.11
C GLU A 114 13.77 12.06 -33.89
N LEU A 115 12.51 11.98 -33.43
CA LEU A 115 11.76 10.74 -33.25
C LEU A 115 10.51 10.69 -34.13
N THR A 116 10.31 9.56 -34.79
CA THR A 116 9.19 9.34 -35.75
C THR A 116 8.27 8.17 -35.38
N ASP A 117 8.50 7.54 -34.22
CA ASP A 117 7.83 6.30 -33.82
C ASP A 117 6.88 6.50 -32.61
N ASP A 118 6.30 5.41 -32.11
CA ASP A 118 5.37 5.36 -30.95
C ASP A 118 5.95 5.92 -29.63
N LEU A 119 7.20 6.39 -29.65
CA LEU A 119 7.90 7.02 -28.53
C LEU A 119 7.80 8.55 -28.52
N ASP A 120 6.90 9.12 -29.28
CA ASP A 120 6.72 10.58 -29.34
C ASP A 120 5.99 11.16 -28.11
N THR A 121 5.45 10.29 -27.25
CA THR A 121 4.80 10.68 -26.00
C THR A 121 5.80 11.26 -25.00
N GLY A 122 5.46 12.40 -24.41
CA GLY A 122 6.25 13.00 -23.34
C GLY A 122 6.20 12.18 -22.05
N ALA A 123 7.18 12.42 -21.15
CA ALA A 123 7.30 11.69 -19.88
C ALA A 123 6.20 12.02 -18.85
N GLY A 124 5.33 13.00 -19.13
CA GLY A 124 4.29 13.46 -18.21
C GLY A 124 4.77 14.46 -17.17
N ASP A 125 5.95 14.27 -16.60
CA ASP A 125 6.60 15.19 -15.66
C ASP A 125 8.12 15.00 -15.70
N GLN A 126 8.84 15.97 -15.14
CA GLN A 126 10.28 15.84 -14.88
C GLN A 126 10.51 14.91 -13.70
N GLY A 127 11.65 14.22 -13.66
CA GLY A 127 11.97 13.33 -12.56
C GLY A 127 13.39 12.82 -12.61
N MET A 128 13.82 12.25 -11.50
CA MET A 128 15.08 11.53 -11.38
C MET A 128 14.78 10.10 -10.91
N MET A 129 15.25 9.11 -11.68
CA MET A 129 14.96 7.71 -11.45
C MET A 129 16.16 7.01 -10.84
N PHE A 130 15.90 6.16 -9.85
CA PHE A 130 16.88 5.29 -9.23
C PHE A 130 16.47 3.84 -9.40
N GLY A 131 17.41 2.98 -9.72
CA GLY A 131 17.22 1.53 -9.78
C GLY A 131 18.07 0.85 -8.72
N TYR A 132 17.50 -0.11 -8.01
CA TYR A 132 18.21 -0.98 -7.07
C TYR A 132 17.67 -2.40 -7.16
N ALA A 133 18.55 -3.37 -7.13
CA ALA A 133 18.21 -4.79 -7.05
C ALA A 133 19.29 -5.52 -6.25
N THR A 134 18.89 -6.58 -5.56
CA THR A 134 19.78 -7.46 -4.81
C THR A 134 19.41 -8.92 -5.07
N ASN A 135 20.35 -9.82 -4.89
CA ASN A 135 20.12 -11.27 -5.05
C ASN A 135 19.75 -11.98 -3.73
N GLU A 136 19.35 -11.23 -2.72
CA GLU A 136 18.95 -11.78 -1.42
C GLU A 136 17.63 -12.57 -1.49
N THR A 137 16.77 -12.23 -2.44
CA THR A 137 15.48 -12.90 -2.65
C THR A 137 15.26 -13.21 -4.14
N PRO A 138 14.41 -14.19 -4.47
CA PRO A 138 14.05 -14.49 -5.87
C PRO A 138 13.39 -13.31 -6.59
N GLU A 139 12.75 -12.41 -5.83
CA GLU A 139 12.10 -11.20 -6.34
C GLU A 139 13.11 -10.07 -6.61
N LEU A 140 14.40 -10.29 -6.35
CA LEU A 140 15.48 -9.30 -6.45
C LEU A 140 15.29 -8.09 -5.53
N MET A 141 14.58 -8.28 -4.43
CA MET A 141 14.29 -7.28 -3.41
C MET A 141 15.13 -7.52 -2.15
N PRO A 142 15.46 -6.47 -1.39
CA PRO A 142 16.08 -6.61 -0.08
C PRO A 142 15.27 -7.54 0.85
N TYR A 143 15.96 -8.35 1.62
CA TYR A 143 15.35 -9.40 2.43
C TYR A 143 14.33 -8.87 3.46
N PRO A 144 14.61 -7.78 4.22
CA PRO A 144 13.68 -7.27 5.22
C PRO A 144 12.34 -6.84 4.61
N ILE A 145 12.35 -6.08 3.52
CA ILE A 145 11.11 -5.60 2.88
C ILE A 145 10.34 -6.75 2.22
N SER A 146 11.03 -7.74 1.64
CA SER A 146 10.39 -8.93 1.07
C SER A 146 9.63 -9.71 2.15
N LEU A 147 10.24 -9.92 3.32
CA LEU A 147 9.57 -10.59 4.44
C LEU A 147 8.40 -9.76 4.98
N ALA A 148 8.57 -8.45 5.15
CA ALA A 148 7.50 -7.56 5.60
C ALA A 148 6.30 -7.60 4.64
N HIS A 149 6.52 -7.54 3.33
CA HIS A 149 5.46 -7.69 2.32
C HIS A 149 4.78 -9.07 2.40
N LYS A 150 5.54 -10.16 2.54
CA LYS A 150 4.97 -11.52 2.65
C LYS A 150 4.09 -11.67 3.88
N MET A 151 4.50 -11.11 5.02
CA MET A 151 3.68 -11.08 6.23
C MET A 151 2.41 -10.25 6.06
N ALA A 152 2.51 -9.08 5.42
CA ALA A 152 1.36 -8.22 5.14
C ALA A 152 0.34 -8.91 4.23
N LEU A 153 0.80 -9.59 3.18
CA LEU A 153 -0.04 -10.40 2.30
C LEU A 153 -0.70 -11.56 3.04
N GLN A 154 0.05 -12.27 3.90
CA GLN A 154 -0.48 -13.37 4.69
C GLN A 154 -1.53 -12.89 5.70
N LEU A 155 -1.29 -11.76 6.37
CA LEU A 155 -2.25 -11.13 7.28
C LEU A 155 -3.56 -10.78 6.55
N THR A 156 -3.46 -10.17 5.37
CA THR A 156 -4.61 -9.87 4.51
C THR A 156 -5.36 -11.12 4.10
N LYS A 157 -4.64 -12.20 3.75
CA LYS A 157 -5.22 -13.47 3.35
C LYS A 157 -6.04 -14.09 4.48
N VAL A 158 -5.46 -14.27 5.67
CA VAL A 158 -6.16 -14.91 6.80
C VAL A 158 -7.36 -14.10 7.30
N ARG A 159 -7.36 -12.80 7.08
CA ARG A 159 -8.52 -11.93 7.31
C ARG A 159 -9.61 -12.16 6.27
N LYS A 160 -9.25 -12.11 4.97
CA LYS A 160 -10.23 -12.20 3.85
C LYS A 160 -10.83 -13.58 3.68
N ASP A 161 -10.08 -14.66 3.97
CA ASP A 161 -10.58 -16.03 3.89
C ASP A 161 -11.36 -16.47 5.17
N GLY A 162 -11.42 -15.61 6.18
CA GLY A 162 -12.15 -15.84 7.43
C GLY A 162 -11.44 -16.72 8.44
N THR A 163 -10.18 -17.10 8.21
CA THR A 163 -9.36 -17.85 9.18
C THR A 163 -9.27 -17.09 10.50
N LEU A 164 -9.03 -15.77 10.43
CA LEU A 164 -9.03 -14.84 11.55
C LEU A 164 -10.08 -13.76 11.33
N SER A 165 -11.35 -14.10 11.52
CA SER A 165 -12.51 -13.25 11.19
C SER A 165 -12.61 -11.96 12.01
N TYR A 166 -11.92 -11.89 13.15
CA TYR A 166 -11.88 -10.71 14.03
C TYR A 166 -10.87 -9.64 13.56
N LEU A 167 -10.04 -9.93 12.56
CA LEU A 167 -9.09 -8.96 12.01
C LEU A 167 -9.80 -7.91 11.15
N ARG A 168 -9.28 -6.68 11.20
CA ARG A 168 -9.74 -5.53 10.42
C ARG A 168 -8.65 -5.07 9.45
N PRO A 169 -8.99 -4.20 8.46
CA PRO A 169 -8.09 -3.91 7.34
C PRO A 169 -6.78 -3.24 7.71
N ASP A 170 -6.78 -2.37 8.74
CA ASP A 170 -5.58 -1.62 9.11
C ASP A 170 -4.56 -2.51 9.82
N GLY A 171 -3.31 -2.33 9.45
CA GLY A 171 -2.20 -3.06 10.03
C GLY A 171 -0.87 -2.69 9.41
N LYS A 172 0.19 -3.11 10.06
CA LYS A 172 1.56 -2.92 9.57
C LYS A 172 2.46 -4.06 10.00
N THR A 173 3.49 -4.27 9.21
CA THR A 173 4.53 -5.26 9.47
C THR A 173 5.90 -4.61 9.32
N GLN A 174 6.83 -4.99 10.20
CA GLN A 174 8.21 -4.52 10.15
C GLN A 174 9.14 -5.69 10.45
N VAL A 175 10.26 -5.76 9.74
CA VAL A 175 11.31 -6.76 9.97
C VAL A 175 12.65 -6.07 10.08
N SER A 176 13.44 -6.45 11.09
CA SER A 176 14.84 -6.06 11.24
C SER A 176 15.72 -7.28 11.07
N VAL A 177 16.66 -7.23 10.14
CA VAL A 177 17.58 -8.34 9.81
C VAL A 177 19.00 -7.93 10.18
N GLU A 178 19.71 -8.80 10.86
CA GLU A 178 21.15 -8.70 11.05
C GLU A 178 21.86 -9.32 9.85
N TYR A 179 22.84 -8.59 9.31
CA TYR A 179 23.68 -9.04 8.19
C TYR A 179 25.10 -9.36 8.67
N ASP A 180 25.71 -10.34 8.05
CA ASP A 180 27.11 -10.66 8.27
C ASP A 180 28.09 -9.68 7.56
N GLU A 181 29.39 -9.90 7.73
CA GLU A 181 30.46 -9.08 7.14
C GLU A 181 30.44 -9.09 5.59
N ASN A 182 29.81 -10.09 4.98
CA ASN A 182 29.70 -10.25 3.53
C ASN A 182 28.38 -9.68 2.99
N GLY A 183 27.51 -9.16 3.87
CA GLY A 183 26.21 -8.65 3.49
C GLY A 183 25.14 -9.73 3.27
N ALA A 184 25.34 -10.94 3.83
CA ALA A 184 24.32 -11.97 3.80
C ALA A 184 23.42 -11.90 5.05
N PRO A 185 22.10 -12.16 4.91
CA PRO A 185 21.19 -12.24 6.05
C PRO A 185 21.66 -13.32 7.04
N LYS A 186 21.83 -12.96 8.32
CA LYS A 186 22.36 -13.82 9.36
C LYS A 186 21.28 -14.30 10.34
N ARG A 187 20.43 -13.37 10.82
CA ARG A 187 19.33 -13.65 11.72
C ARG A 187 18.27 -12.55 11.70
N LEU A 188 17.07 -12.86 12.15
CA LEU A 188 16.04 -11.87 12.43
C LEU A 188 16.27 -11.28 13.82
N GLU A 189 16.51 -9.99 13.90
CA GLU A 189 16.66 -9.29 15.19
C GLU A 189 15.29 -8.97 15.81
N ALA A 190 14.37 -8.44 14.99
CA ALA A 190 13.04 -8.08 15.46
C ALA A 190 12.00 -8.23 14.36
N VAL A 191 10.83 -8.70 14.74
CA VAL A 191 9.63 -8.78 13.91
C VAL A 191 8.50 -8.05 14.64
N VAL A 192 7.94 -7.03 14.00
CA VAL A 192 6.82 -6.27 14.55
C VAL A 192 5.61 -6.46 13.65
N LEU A 193 4.47 -6.72 14.24
CA LEU A 193 3.18 -6.75 13.55
C LEU A 193 2.15 -6.02 14.40
N SER A 194 1.50 -5.02 13.81
CA SER A 194 0.31 -4.40 14.39
C SER A 194 -0.87 -4.66 13.49
N THR A 195 -2.00 -5.01 14.07
CA THR A 195 -3.23 -5.31 13.32
C THR A 195 -4.45 -4.82 14.07
N GLN A 196 -5.33 -4.15 13.35
CA GLN A 196 -6.64 -3.76 13.83
C GLN A 196 -7.52 -5.02 14.03
N HIS A 197 -8.29 -5.03 15.10
CA HIS A 197 -9.10 -6.18 15.51
C HIS A 197 -10.43 -5.76 16.15
N ASP A 198 -11.35 -6.71 16.26
CA ASP A 198 -12.58 -6.52 17.01
C ASP A 198 -12.34 -6.35 18.51
N ASP A 199 -13.29 -5.72 19.19
CA ASP A 199 -13.18 -5.37 20.61
C ASP A 199 -13.30 -6.59 21.55
N ASP A 200 -13.85 -7.69 21.07
CA ASP A 200 -14.17 -8.89 21.83
C ASP A 200 -13.07 -9.97 21.82
N VAL A 201 -11.97 -9.74 21.11
CA VAL A 201 -10.81 -10.65 21.09
C VAL A 201 -9.74 -10.23 22.09
N THR A 202 -9.13 -11.20 22.77
CA THR A 202 -8.05 -10.91 23.74
C THR A 202 -6.67 -10.77 23.07
N GLN A 203 -5.74 -10.05 23.71
CA GLN A 203 -4.37 -9.92 23.19
C GLN A 203 -3.65 -11.27 23.14
N GLU A 204 -3.87 -12.13 24.11
CA GLU A 204 -3.31 -13.50 24.16
C GLU A 204 -3.74 -14.29 22.92
N GLN A 205 -5.02 -14.25 22.57
CA GLN A 205 -5.53 -14.92 21.37
C GLN A 205 -4.89 -14.35 20.09
N ILE A 206 -4.79 -13.02 20.00
CA ILE A 206 -4.14 -12.37 18.84
C ILE A 206 -2.68 -12.82 18.72
N HIS A 207 -1.94 -12.87 19.84
CA HIS A 207 -0.53 -13.29 19.84
C HIS A 207 -0.35 -14.75 19.37
N GLU A 208 -1.19 -15.66 19.87
CA GLU A 208 -1.13 -17.08 19.47
C GLU A 208 -1.50 -17.25 17.99
N ASP A 209 -2.57 -16.58 17.53
CA ASP A 209 -3.05 -16.69 16.16
C ASP A 209 -2.08 -16.06 15.15
N ILE A 210 -1.55 -14.87 15.43
CA ILE A 210 -0.58 -14.22 14.55
C ILE A 210 0.69 -15.05 14.43
N LYS A 211 1.20 -15.61 15.53
CA LYS A 211 2.34 -16.52 15.49
C LYS A 211 2.04 -17.70 14.58
N LYS A 212 0.94 -18.40 14.82
CA LYS A 212 0.57 -19.63 14.11
C LYS A 212 0.22 -19.41 12.64
N TYR A 213 -0.54 -18.37 12.32
CA TYR A 213 -1.14 -18.20 10.99
C TYR A 213 -0.41 -17.18 10.10
N VAL A 214 0.46 -16.34 10.69
CA VAL A 214 1.20 -15.32 9.94
C VAL A 214 2.71 -15.54 10.04
N PHE A 215 3.29 -15.66 11.24
CA PHE A 215 4.74 -15.77 11.40
C PHE A 215 5.27 -17.14 10.98
N ASP A 216 4.73 -18.22 11.53
CA ASP A 216 5.22 -19.57 11.28
C ASP A 216 5.19 -19.98 9.79
N PRO A 217 4.19 -19.57 8.96
CA PRO A 217 4.20 -19.86 7.53
C PRO A 217 5.18 -19.01 6.69
N ILE A 218 5.62 -17.86 7.19
CA ILE A 218 6.35 -16.85 6.39
C ILE A 218 7.80 -16.70 6.82
N LEU A 219 8.05 -16.70 8.13
CA LEU A 219 9.40 -16.43 8.64
C LEU A 219 10.28 -17.66 8.52
N PRO A 220 11.52 -17.53 8.03
CA PRO A 220 12.46 -18.65 7.91
C PRO A 220 12.97 -19.06 9.29
N ALA A 221 12.69 -20.32 9.66
CA ALA A 221 13.05 -20.85 10.98
C ALA A 221 14.57 -20.81 11.24
N GLU A 222 15.37 -20.91 10.19
CA GLU A 222 16.84 -20.89 10.26
C GLU A 222 17.42 -19.52 10.63
N LEU A 223 16.64 -18.45 10.48
CA LEU A 223 17.04 -17.09 10.88
C LEU A 223 16.45 -16.65 12.21
N ILE A 224 15.71 -17.51 12.89
CA ILE A 224 15.11 -17.25 14.20
C ILE A 224 15.94 -17.95 15.27
N ASP A 225 16.31 -17.20 16.32
CA ASP A 225 17.02 -17.70 17.48
C ASP A 225 16.38 -17.23 18.80
N ASP A 226 16.98 -17.59 19.93
CA ASP A 226 16.47 -17.23 21.26
C ASP A 226 16.54 -15.72 21.56
N GLU A 227 17.27 -14.94 20.76
CA GLU A 227 17.39 -13.49 20.89
C GLU A 227 16.43 -12.73 19.96
N THR A 228 15.79 -13.43 19.02
CA THR A 228 14.80 -12.82 18.09
C THR A 228 13.61 -12.26 18.86
N LYS A 229 13.30 -10.99 18.66
CA LYS A 229 12.23 -10.29 19.36
C LYS A 229 10.96 -10.26 18.51
N PHE A 230 9.84 -10.68 19.09
CA PHE A 230 8.54 -10.63 18.45
C PHE A 230 7.64 -9.62 19.17
N PHE A 231 7.13 -8.65 18.42
CA PHE A 231 6.22 -7.62 18.92
C PHE A 231 4.89 -7.68 18.14
N ILE A 232 3.84 -8.14 18.80
CA ILE A 232 2.49 -8.22 18.23
C ILE A 232 1.62 -7.24 19.00
N ASN A 233 1.04 -6.26 18.32
CA ASN A 233 0.27 -5.17 18.93
C ASN A 233 0.97 -4.58 20.18
N PRO A 234 2.22 -4.11 20.09
CA PRO A 234 3.00 -3.73 21.27
C PRO A 234 2.39 -2.60 22.08
N THR A 235 1.49 -1.81 21.48
CA THR A 235 0.75 -0.75 22.17
C THR A 235 -0.55 -1.27 22.82
N GLY A 236 -0.86 -2.56 22.67
CA GLY A 236 -2.05 -3.21 23.20
C GLY A 236 -3.24 -3.13 22.26
N ARG A 237 -4.39 -2.62 22.72
CA ARG A 237 -5.65 -2.57 22.00
C ARG A 237 -5.58 -1.71 20.74
N PHE A 238 -5.96 -2.30 19.58
CA PHE A 238 -6.00 -1.62 18.27
C PHE A 238 -7.35 -1.88 17.59
N VAL A 239 -8.42 -1.30 18.11
CA VAL A 239 -9.79 -1.44 17.60
C VAL A 239 -10.17 -0.30 16.67
N ILE A 240 -9.72 0.93 16.97
CA ILE A 240 -9.91 2.09 16.11
C ILE A 240 -8.69 2.21 15.20
N GLY A 241 -8.91 2.13 13.89
CA GLY A 241 -7.88 2.20 12.87
C GLY A 241 -8.46 2.63 11.51
N GLY A 242 -7.61 2.64 10.47
CA GLY A 242 -7.97 3.10 9.14
C GLY A 242 -8.44 4.55 9.13
N PRO A 243 -9.29 4.96 8.17
CA PRO A 243 -9.77 6.33 8.05
C PRO A 243 -10.56 6.85 9.27
N HIS A 244 -10.99 5.95 10.17
CA HIS A 244 -11.59 6.33 11.43
C HIS A 244 -10.54 6.72 12.48
N GLY A 245 -9.37 6.13 12.43
CA GLY A 245 -8.23 6.44 13.33
C GLY A 245 -7.54 7.74 12.96
N ASP A 246 -7.14 7.86 11.69
CA ASP A 246 -6.48 9.04 11.15
C ASP A 246 -6.75 9.24 9.66
N ALA A 247 -6.42 10.42 9.15
CA ALA A 247 -6.60 10.75 7.74
C ALA A 247 -5.43 10.25 6.89
N GLY A 248 -5.77 9.63 5.74
CA GLY A 248 -4.82 9.23 4.69
C GLY A 248 -4.89 10.14 3.48
N LEU A 249 -3.76 10.26 2.78
CA LEU A 249 -3.59 11.04 1.53
C LEU A 249 -2.69 10.26 0.59
N THR A 250 -2.99 10.29 -0.73
CA THR A 250 -2.04 9.85 -1.76
C THR A 250 -0.75 10.66 -1.70
N GLY A 251 0.39 10.02 -2.00
CA GLY A 251 1.71 10.65 -2.03
C GLY A 251 2.29 11.05 -0.68
N ARG A 252 1.60 10.78 0.43
CA ARG A 252 2.10 11.08 1.79
C ARG A 252 3.03 10.00 2.36
N ASN A 253 3.10 8.85 1.71
CA ASN A 253 3.94 7.74 2.17
C ASN A 253 5.40 8.01 1.81
N ILE A 254 6.17 8.40 2.79
CA ILE A 254 7.62 8.61 2.71
C ILE A 254 8.31 7.45 3.43
#